data_481cb2f59155947436cd6bd81dfadcff
#
_entry.id   481cb2f59155947436cd6bd81dfadcff
#
_cell.length_a   1.000
_cell.length_b   1.000
_cell.length_c   1.000
_cell.angle_alpha   90.00
_cell.angle_beta   90.00
_cell.angle_gamma   90.00
#
_symmetry.space_group_name_H-M   'P 1'
#
loop_
_entity.id
_entity.type
_entity.pdbx_description
1 polymer ?
#
loop_
_entity_poly.entity_id
_entity_poly.type
_entity_poly.pdbx_seq_one_letter_code
_entity_poly.pdbx_strand_id
1 'polypeptide(L)'
;LLISAVQLQNLQASGRPLMVFDCSFDLAQPSAGMAQYQEAHIPGAIYADLDQHLSARPGDPAASGGRHPLPSREAFAAWLRSVGFNNAMQAVVYDRQGVNYCGRLWWMLKWAGHEAVAVLDGGLPVWQAAGGAVQSGGGPVPTAPGDFALQTPLRRLVSVDTVQAQLGSAAQTIVDARAPVRFRGEVEPLDPVAGHIPGA
;
A
#
# COMPACT_ATOMS: atom_id res chain seq x y z
N LEU A 1 3.56 -7.30 -11.74
CA LEU A 1 3.65 -7.10 -10.28
C LEU A 1 4.69 -6.05 -9.89
N LEU A 2 5.91 -6.12 -10.44
CA LEU A 2 6.94 -5.12 -10.24
C LEU A 2 7.10 -4.27 -11.50
N ILE A 3 7.55 -3.03 -11.32
CA ILE A 3 7.96 -2.14 -12.40
C ILE A 3 9.32 -1.54 -12.04
N SER A 4 10.27 -1.53 -12.98
CA SER A 4 11.56 -0.87 -12.77
C SER A 4 11.45 0.65 -12.89
N ALA A 5 12.44 1.38 -12.37
CA ALA A 5 12.51 2.84 -12.52
C ALA A 5 12.47 3.27 -13.99
N VAL A 6 13.22 2.59 -14.87
CA VAL A 6 13.24 2.88 -16.32
C VAL A 6 11.87 2.63 -16.97
N GLN A 7 11.20 1.55 -16.60
CA GLN A 7 9.84 1.27 -17.09
C GLN A 7 8.83 2.32 -16.64
N LEU A 8 8.93 2.81 -15.40
CA LEU A 8 8.07 3.88 -14.90
C LEU A 8 8.34 5.20 -15.62
N GLN A 9 9.62 5.57 -15.88
CA GLN A 9 9.98 6.73 -16.68
C GLN A 9 9.36 6.67 -18.08
N ASN A 10 9.45 5.51 -18.74
CA ASN A 10 8.83 5.31 -20.04
C ASN A 10 7.31 5.39 -19.99
N LEU A 11 6.69 4.89 -18.93
CA LEU A 11 5.25 4.96 -18.72
C LEU A 11 4.79 6.41 -18.52
N GLN A 12 5.50 7.21 -17.72
CA GLN A 12 5.24 8.64 -17.56
C GLN A 12 5.36 9.41 -18.90
N ALA A 13 6.37 9.10 -19.68
CA ALA A 13 6.61 9.73 -21.00
C ALA A 13 5.56 9.33 -22.05
N SER A 14 4.86 8.20 -21.86
CA SER A 14 3.92 7.66 -22.85
C SER A 14 2.58 8.42 -22.93
N GLY A 15 2.26 9.28 -21.96
CA GLY A 15 0.98 9.96 -21.86
C GLY A 15 -0.22 9.05 -21.52
N ARG A 16 0.02 7.78 -21.19
CA ARG A 16 -1.05 6.85 -20.77
C ARG A 16 -1.59 7.24 -19.40
N PRO A 17 -2.89 6.99 -19.12
CA PRO A 17 -3.45 7.22 -17.79
C PRO A 17 -2.64 6.50 -16.71
N LEU A 18 -2.05 7.26 -15.80
CA LEU A 18 -1.15 6.79 -14.75
C LEU A 18 -1.40 7.58 -13.48
N MET A 19 -1.42 6.88 -12.34
CA MET A 19 -1.32 7.51 -11.03
C MET A 19 -0.24 6.81 -10.20
N VAL A 20 0.68 7.60 -9.67
CA VAL A 20 1.76 7.14 -8.81
C VAL A 20 1.41 7.48 -7.37
N PHE A 21 1.64 6.55 -6.44
CA PHE A 21 1.35 6.75 -5.03
C PHE A 21 2.62 6.57 -4.18
N ASP A 22 2.91 7.56 -3.35
CA ASP A 22 3.93 7.48 -2.30
C ASP A 22 3.28 6.98 -1.01
N CYS A 23 3.71 5.82 -0.54
CA CYS A 23 3.24 5.18 0.68
C CYS A 23 4.29 5.24 1.80
N SER A 24 5.24 6.17 1.73
CA SER A 24 6.27 6.34 2.77
C SER A 24 5.63 6.58 4.13
N PHE A 25 6.09 5.87 5.15
CA PHE A 25 5.53 5.92 6.49
C PHE A 25 6.58 5.49 7.52
N ASP A 26 6.39 5.87 8.78
CA ASP A 26 7.19 5.39 9.90
C ASP A 26 6.27 5.06 11.08
N LEU A 27 6.30 3.81 11.54
CA LEU A 27 5.46 3.34 12.65
C LEU A 27 5.81 4.01 14.00
N ALA A 28 7.06 4.38 14.19
CA ALA A 28 7.51 5.07 15.40
C ALA A 28 7.23 6.57 15.36
N GLN A 29 7.13 7.16 14.17
CA GLN A 29 6.89 8.56 13.94
C GLN A 29 5.93 8.78 12.76
N PRO A 30 4.62 8.60 12.93
CA PRO A 30 3.64 8.63 11.83
C PRO A 30 3.69 9.89 10.96
N SER A 31 4.00 11.05 11.55
CA SER A 31 4.15 12.31 10.80
C SER A 31 5.37 12.36 9.87
N ALA A 32 6.35 11.48 10.05
CA ALA A 32 7.56 11.46 9.23
C ALA A 32 7.26 11.12 7.76
N GLY A 33 6.26 10.28 7.49
CA GLY A 33 5.89 9.92 6.12
C GLY A 33 5.50 11.13 5.27
N MET A 34 4.63 11.98 5.77
CA MET A 34 4.24 13.22 5.09
C MET A 34 5.43 14.18 4.95
N ALA A 35 6.26 14.33 5.99
CA ALA A 35 7.44 15.18 5.91
C ALA A 35 8.43 14.71 4.84
N GLN A 36 8.69 13.42 4.79
CA GLN A 36 9.52 12.78 3.76
C GLN A 36 8.95 12.97 2.35
N TYR A 37 7.62 12.82 2.19
CA TYR A 37 6.96 13.09 0.91
C TYR A 37 7.15 14.56 0.48
N GLN A 38 6.96 15.51 1.39
CA GLN A 38 7.15 16.94 1.11
C GLN A 38 8.61 17.30 0.81
N GLU A 39 9.57 16.57 1.38
CA GLU A 39 10.99 16.74 1.08
C GLU A 39 11.31 16.29 -0.35
N ALA A 40 10.89 15.10 -0.73
CA ALA A 40 11.12 14.57 -2.07
C ALA A 40 10.15 13.44 -2.41
N HIS A 41 9.48 13.52 -3.54
CA HIS A 41 8.62 12.47 -4.11
C HIS A 41 8.74 12.42 -5.64
N ILE A 42 8.28 11.35 -6.25
CA ILE A 42 8.19 11.25 -7.72
C ILE A 42 7.19 12.29 -8.23
N PRO A 43 7.53 13.12 -9.25
CA PRO A 43 6.65 14.17 -9.72
C PRO A 43 5.23 13.67 -10.04
N GLY A 44 4.24 14.37 -9.50
CA GLY A 44 2.83 14.01 -9.67
C GLY A 44 2.34 12.87 -8.80
N ALA A 45 3.17 12.31 -7.91
CA ALA A 45 2.72 11.27 -6.99
C ALA A 45 1.72 11.82 -5.96
N ILE A 46 0.75 10.99 -5.59
CA ILE A 46 -0.21 11.23 -4.51
C ILE A 46 0.32 10.58 -3.23
N TYR A 47 0.32 11.30 -2.12
CA TYR A 47 0.64 10.71 -0.82
C TYR A 47 -0.49 9.83 -0.30
N ALA A 48 -0.19 8.58 -0.03
CA ALA A 48 -1.12 7.59 0.51
C ALA A 48 -0.75 7.24 1.96
N ASP A 49 -1.25 8.02 2.89
CA ASP A 49 -0.99 7.86 4.33
C ASP A 49 -1.59 6.56 4.88
N LEU A 50 -0.80 5.79 5.62
CA LEU A 50 -1.23 4.52 6.19
C LEU A 50 -2.40 4.68 7.16
N ASP A 51 -2.37 5.69 8.02
CA ASP A 51 -3.37 5.92 9.07
C ASP A 51 -4.62 6.61 8.52
N GLN A 52 -4.44 7.61 7.64
CA GLN A 52 -5.51 8.47 7.19
C GLN A 52 -6.28 7.92 5.99
N HIS A 53 -5.59 7.20 5.09
CA HIS A 53 -6.13 6.78 3.80
C HIS A 53 -6.26 5.26 3.66
N LEU A 54 -5.33 4.52 4.25
CA LEU A 54 -5.26 3.07 4.07
C LEU A 54 -5.76 2.28 5.28
N SER A 55 -6.17 2.95 6.35
CA SER A 55 -6.75 2.33 7.56
C SER A 55 -8.10 2.95 7.90
N ALA A 56 -8.96 2.16 8.54
CA ALA A 56 -10.17 2.68 9.15
C ALA A 56 -9.82 3.50 10.39
N ARG A 57 -10.45 4.65 10.54
CA ARG A 57 -10.30 5.49 11.73
C ARG A 57 -11.13 4.94 12.89
N PRO A 58 -10.81 5.29 14.13
CA PRO A 58 -11.66 4.92 15.27
C PRO A 58 -13.11 5.37 15.05
N GLY A 59 -14.05 4.40 15.12
CA GLY A 59 -15.47 4.64 14.90
C GLY A 59 -15.96 4.41 13.46
N ASP A 60 -15.06 4.31 12.47
CA ASP A 60 -15.44 3.99 11.10
C ASP A 60 -15.66 2.48 10.90
N PRO A 61 -16.51 2.07 9.95
CA PRO A 61 -16.65 0.68 9.56
C PRO A 61 -15.31 0.12 9.06
N ALA A 62 -14.82 -0.92 9.71
CA ALA A 62 -13.58 -1.61 9.36
C ALA A 62 -13.85 -3.02 8.82
N ALA A 63 -13.11 -3.42 7.79
CA ALA A 63 -13.17 -4.77 7.22
C ALA A 63 -12.29 -5.78 7.98
N SER A 64 -11.37 -5.31 8.83
CA SER A 64 -10.52 -6.16 9.68
C SER A 64 -10.24 -5.49 11.03
N GLY A 65 -9.69 -6.25 11.97
CA GLY A 65 -9.13 -5.74 13.21
C GLY A 65 -7.64 -5.38 13.08
N GLY A 66 -6.99 -5.21 14.24
CA GLY A 66 -5.55 -4.94 14.36
C GLY A 66 -5.21 -3.46 14.51
N ARG A 67 -3.90 -3.16 14.50
CA ARG A 67 -3.37 -1.78 14.71
C ARG A 67 -3.75 -0.82 13.58
N HIS A 68 -3.76 -1.30 12.33
CA HIS A 68 -4.16 -0.56 11.14
C HIS A 68 -5.28 -1.35 10.45
N PRO A 69 -6.52 -1.32 10.98
CA PRO A 69 -7.61 -2.10 10.42
C PRO A 69 -7.91 -1.64 8.98
N LEU A 70 -8.24 -2.59 8.10
CA LEU A 70 -8.63 -2.22 6.74
C LEU A 70 -9.94 -1.41 6.78
N PRO A 71 -10.04 -0.31 6.03
CA PRO A 71 -11.31 0.39 5.83
C PRO A 71 -12.29 -0.51 5.08
N SER A 72 -13.57 -0.14 5.05
CA SER A 72 -14.49 -0.78 4.13
C SER A 72 -14.06 -0.54 2.67
N ARG A 73 -14.44 -1.44 1.75
CA ARG A 73 -14.12 -1.26 0.32
C ARG A 73 -14.71 0.04 -0.23
N GLU A 74 -15.88 0.41 0.27
CA GLU A 74 -16.61 1.63 -0.11
C GLU A 74 -15.86 2.88 0.34
N ALA A 75 -15.36 2.91 1.57
CA ALA A 75 -14.54 4.02 2.10
C ALA A 75 -13.23 4.15 1.31
N PHE A 76 -12.56 3.04 1.02
CA PHE A 76 -11.36 3.03 0.19
C PHE A 76 -11.64 3.53 -1.25
N ALA A 77 -12.73 3.08 -1.87
CA ALA A 77 -13.12 3.56 -3.20
C ALA A 77 -13.48 5.07 -3.19
N ALA A 78 -14.09 5.56 -2.11
CA ALA A 78 -14.37 6.99 -1.95
C ALA A 78 -13.09 7.81 -1.89
N TRP A 79 -12.06 7.34 -1.15
CA TRP A 79 -10.75 7.98 -1.13
C TRP A 79 -10.09 7.96 -2.52
N LEU A 80 -10.10 6.84 -3.24
CA LEU A 80 -9.55 6.76 -4.60
C LEU A 80 -10.21 7.79 -5.54
N ARG A 81 -11.54 7.94 -5.46
CA ARG A 81 -12.25 8.98 -6.22
C ARG A 81 -11.83 10.39 -5.81
N SER A 82 -11.66 10.64 -4.51
CA SER A 82 -11.27 11.96 -4.03
C SER A 82 -9.91 12.43 -4.54
N VAL A 83 -9.00 11.48 -4.85
CA VAL A 83 -7.69 11.77 -5.44
C VAL A 83 -7.68 11.73 -6.98
N GLY A 84 -8.84 11.61 -7.62
CA GLY A 84 -8.98 11.63 -9.08
C GLY A 84 -8.70 10.29 -9.76
N PHE A 85 -8.63 9.17 -9.01
CA PHE A 85 -8.36 7.86 -9.58
C PHE A 85 -9.56 7.25 -10.30
N ASN A 86 -9.32 6.53 -11.40
CA ASN A 86 -10.34 5.78 -12.15
C ASN A 86 -9.84 4.39 -12.58
N ASN A 87 -10.76 3.55 -13.05
CA ASN A 87 -10.44 2.16 -13.39
C ASN A 87 -9.54 1.99 -14.64
N ALA A 88 -9.40 3.02 -15.48
CA ALA A 88 -8.56 2.96 -16.68
C ALA A 88 -7.07 3.29 -16.41
N MET A 89 -6.75 3.82 -15.22
CA MET A 89 -5.39 4.22 -14.87
C MET A 89 -4.53 3.02 -14.50
N GLN A 90 -3.26 3.05 -14.92
CA GLN A 90 -2.22 2.25 -14.29
C GLN A 90 -1.90 2.88 -12.93
N ALA A 91 -1.97 2.11 -11.85
CA ALA A 91 -1.45 2.51 -10.55
C ALA A 91 -0.01 2.02 -10.39
N VAL A 92 0.87 2.87 -9.87
CA VAL A 92 2.21 2.48 -9.40
C VAL A 92 2.36 2.94 -7.96
N VAL A 93 2.70 2.01 -7.07
CA VAL A 93 2.87 2.28 -5.64
C VAL A 93 4.34 2.15 -5.25
N TYR A 94 4.82 3.01 -4.39
CA TYR A 94 6.18 2.93 -3.86
C TYR A 94 6.26 3.43 -2.43
N ASP A 95 7.35 3.12 -1.76
CA ASP A 95 7.81 3.74 -0.53
C ASP A 95 9.33 3.95 -0.59
N ARG A 96 9.95 4.32 0.49
CA ARG A 96 11.41 4.48 0.60
C ARG A 96 12.06 3.49 1.56
N GLN A 97 11.29 2.51 2.03
CA GLN A 97 11.68 1.53 3.04
C GLN A 97 11.67 0.09 2.50
N GLY A 98 11.84 -0.11 1.19
CA GLY A 98 11.97 -1.44 0.60
C GLY A 98 10.66 -2.23 0.52
N VAL A 99 9.56 -1.59 0.11
CA VAL A 99 8.22 -2.20 -0.04
C VAL A 99 7.54 -2.53 1.31
N ASN A 100 7.95 -1.87 2.37
CA ASN A 100 7.43 -2.13 3.72
C ASN A 100 5.96 -1.69 3.87
N TYR A 101 5.57 -0.62 3.20
CA TYR A 101 4.23 -0.01 3.32
C TYR A 101 3.42 -0.04 2.02
N CYS A 102 4.05 0.17 0.87
CA CYS A 102 3.35 0.26 -0.41
C CYS A 102 2.68 -1.06 -0.84
N GLY A 103 3.15 -2.20 -0.34
CA GLY A 103 2.52 -3.50 -0.54
C GLY A 103 1.07 -3.55 -0.04
N ARG A 104 0.73 -2.76 1.00
CA ARG A 104 -0.64 -2.65 1.48
C ARG A 104 -1.56 -2.00 0.44
N LEU A 105 -1.17 -0.86 -0.12
CA LEU A 105 -1.97 -0.20 -1.16
C LEU A 105 -2.10 -1.06 -2.42
N TRP A 106 -1.01 -1.72 -2.84
CA TRP A 106 -1.07 -2.69 -3.92
C TRP A 106 -2.12 -3.77 -3.66
N TRP A 107 -2.14 -4.35 -2.46
CA TRP A 107 -3.11 -5.38 -2.08
C TRP A 107 -4.54 -4.81 -2.02
N MET A 108 -4.73 -3.62 -1.46
CA MET A 108 -6.05 -2.97 -1.36
C MET A 108 -6.63 -2.65 -2.74
N LEU A 109 -5.82 -2.21 -3.71
CA LEU A 109 -6.24 -2.02 -5.09
C LEU A 109 -6.69 -3.35 -5.72
N LYS A 110 -5.93 -4.43 -5.52
CA LYS A 110 -6.35 -5.78 -5.94
C LYS A 110 -7.64 -6.23 -5.24
N TRP A 111 -7.78 -5.96 -3.97
CA TRP A 111 -9.00 -6.26 -3.20
C TRP A 111 -10.20 -5.42 -3.66
N ALA A 112 -9.98 -4.19 -4.12
CA ALA A 112 -11.00 -3.36 -4.76
C ALA A 112 -11.35 -3.79 -6.19
N GLY A 113 -10.62 -4.78 -6.76
CA GLY A 113 -10.83 -5.33 -8.09
C GLY A 113 -10.03 -4.62 -9.19
N HIS A 114 -9.09 -3.74 -8.83
CA HIS A 114 -8.23 -3.05 -9.80
C HIS A 114 -7.02 -3.91 -10.18
N GLU A 115 -6.92 -4.29 -11.46
CA GLU A 115 -5.86 -5.18 -11.93
C GLU A 115 -4.55 -4.43 -12.25
N ALA A 116 -4.65 -3.25 -12.82
CA ALA A 116 -3.53 -2.49 -13.35
C ALA A 116 -2.74 -1.77 -12.24
N VAL A 117 -2.10 -2.54 -11.34
CA VAL A 117 -1.25 -2.02 -10.27
C VAL A 117 0.10 -2.72 -10.22
N ALA A 118 1.18 -1.95 -10.11
CA ALA A 118 2.55 -2.43 -9.94
C ALA A 118 3.23 -1.74 -8.74
N VAL A 119 4.22 -2.42 -8.17
CA VAL A 119 5.11 -1.88 -7.14
C VAL A 119 6.41 -1.45 -7.81
N LEU A 120 6.88 -0.23 -7.53
CA LEU A 120 8.18 0.24 -8.01
C LEU A 120 9.29 -0.50 -7.27
N ASP A 121 10.03 -1.30 -8.02
CA ASP A 121 11.13 -2.11 -7.48
C ASP A 121 12.25 -1.23 -6.94
N GLY A 122 12.58 -1.41 -5.65
CA GLY A 122 13.53 -0.61 -4.91
C GLY A 122 13.04 0.79 -4.51
N GLY A 123 11.80 1.16 -4.82
CA GLY A 123 11.16 2.41 -4.37
C GLY A 123 11.88 3.69 -4.77
N LEU A 124 11.70 4.74 -3.96
CA LEU A 124 12.28 6.07 -4.25
C LEU A 124 13.81 6.06 -4.37
N PRO A 125 14.59 5.32 -3.54
CA PRO A 125 16.05 5.32 -3.68
C PRO A 125 16.52 4.81 -5.04
N VAL A 126 15.92 3.73 -5.56
CA VAL A 126 16.28 3.18 -6.88
C VAL A 126 15.80 4.10 -8.01
N TRP A 127 14.66 4.75 -7.86
CA TRP A 127 14.18 5.78 -8.78
C TRP A 127 15.22 6.91 -8.94
N GLN A 128 15.71 7.46 -7.81
CA GLN A 128 16.71 8.52 -7.80
C GLN A 128 18.06 8.05 -8.40
N ALA A 129 18.50 6.83 -8.03
CA ALA A 129 19.73 6.24 -8.58
C ALA A 129 19.66 6.01 -10.10
N ALA A 130 18.47 5.80 -10.65
CA ALA A 130 18.23 5.71 -12.10
C ALA A 130 18.06 7.08 -12.79
N GLY A 131 18.36 8.18 -12.11
CA GLY A 131 18.22 9.54 -12.64
C GLY A 131 16.77 10.03 -12.75
N GLY A 132 15.84 9.39 -12.04
CA GLY A 132 14.45 9.83 -11.98
C GLY A 132 14.31 11.18 -11.27
N ALA A 133 13.52 12.09 -11.86
CA ALA A 133 13.25 13.39 -11.26
C ALA A 133 12.50 13.27 -9.94
N VAL A 134 12.75 14.18 -9.01
CA VAL A 134 12.00 14.34 -7.78
C VAL A 134 11.42 15.74 -7.66
N GLN A 135 10.34 15.86 -6.95
CA GLN A 135 9.63 17.11 -6.64
C GLN A 135 9.53 17.25 -5.13
N SER A 136 9.62 18.48 -4.63
CA SER A 136 9.36 18.81 -3.22
C SER A 136 8.05 19.58 -3.07
N GLY A 137 7.56 19.67 -1.83
CA GLY A 137 6.32 20.37 -1.49
C GLY A 137 5.09 19.47 -1.58
N GLY A 138 3.90 20.07 -1.69
CA GLY A 138 2.65 19.35 -1.82
C GLY A 138 2.51 18.65 -3.18
N GLY A 139 1.83 17.52 -3.18
CA GLY A 139 1.46 16.82 -4.41
C GLY A 139 0.36 17.54 -5.21
N PRO A 140 -0.03 16.95 -6.34
CA PRO A 140 -1.09 17.50 -7.16
C PRO A 140 -2.42 17.55 -6.39
N VAL A 141 -3.13 18.65 -6.53
CA VAL A 141 -4.51 18.77 -6.05
C VAL A 141 -5.43 18.35 -7.21
N PRO A 142 -6.22 17.30 -7.06
CA PRO A 142 -7.14 16.89 -8.11
C PRO A 142 -8.13 18.03 -8.45
N THR A 143 -8.28 18.33 -9.72
CA THR A 143 -9.23 19.37 -10.19
C THR A 143 -10.68 18.87 -10.21
N ALA A 144 -10.86 17.54 -10.22
CA ALA A 144 -12.16 16.88 -10.17
C ALA A 144 -12.01 15.49 -9.52
N PRO A 145 -13.06 14.97 -8.87
CA PRO A 145 -13.08 13.60 -8.42
C PRO A 145 -12.94 12.62 -9.60
N GLY A 146 -12.31 11.48 -9.34
CA GLY A 146 -12.33 10.35 -10.26
C GLY A 146 -13.66 9.58 -10.18
N ASP A 147 -13.80 8.61 -11.06
CA ASP A 147 -15.00 7.76 -11.17
C ASP A 147 -14.73 6.29 -10.82
N PHE A 148 -13.70 6.04 -10.01
CA PHE A 148 -13.33 4.66 -9.62
C PHE A 148 -14.54 3.89 -9.09
N ALA A 149 -14.81 2.76 -9.70
CA ALA A 149 -15.88 1.83 -9.32
C ALA A 149 -15.28 0.51 -8.84
N LEU A 150 -15.79 0.01 -7.70
CA LEU A 150 -15.43 -1.31 -7.18
C LEU A 150 -15.77 -2.40 -8.19
N GLN A 151 -14.84 -3.34 -8.35
CA GLN A 151 -14.99 -4.51 -9.19
C GLN A 151 -14.93 -5.79 -8.33
N THR A 152 -15.13 -6.94 -8.95
CA THR A 152 -14.94 -8.23 -8.28
C THR A 152 -13.53 -8.31 -7.67
N PRO A 153 -13.41 -8.64 -6.37
CA PRO A 153 -12.10 -8.72 -5.72
C PRO A 153 -11.15 -9.71 -6.40
N LEU A 154 -9.93 -9.26 -6.69
CA LEU A 154 -8.84 -10.10 -7.20
C LEU A 154 -8.00 -10.72 -6.07
N ARG A 155 -8.20 -10.28 -4.84
CA ARG A 155 -7.61 -10.83 -3.62
C ARG A 155 -8.68 -10.91 -2.53
N ARG A 156 -8.60 -11.95 -1.70
CA ARG A 156 -9.58 -12.21 -0.66
C ARG A 156 -8.99 -11.89 0.71
N LEU A 157 -9.75 -11.19 1.53
CA LEU A 157 -9.50 -11.07 2.95
C LEU A 157 -9.97 -12.36 3.63
N VAL A 158 -9.14 -12.92 4.49
CA VAL A 158 -9.43 -14.12 5.27
C VAL A 158 -9.50 -13.74 6.75
N SER A 159 -10.56 -14.16 7.44
CA SER A 159 -10.73 -13.90 8.86
C SER A 159 -9.82 -14.77 9.72
N VAL A 160 -9.54 -14.31 10.94
CA VAL A 160 -8.79 -15.09 11.93
C VAL A 160 -9.45 -16.45 12.22
N ASP A 161 -10.78 -16.49 12.32
CA ASP A 161 -11.52 -17.74 12.55
C ASP A 161 -11.32 -18.74 11.41
N THR A 162 -11.30 -18.24 10.16
CA THR A 162 -11.01 -19.09 8.99
C THR A 162 -9.60 -19.63 9.03
N VAL A 163 -8.60 -18.79 9.36
CA VAL A 163 -7.20 -19.22 9.48
C VAL A 163 -7.09 -20.27 10.60
N GLN A 164 -7.69 -20.01 11.76
CA GLN A 164 -7.65 -20.92 12.91
C GLN A 164 -8.28 -22.27 12.57
N ALA A 165 -9.44 -22.27 11.92
CA ALA A 165 -10.13 -23.51 11.53
C ALA A 165 -9.35 -24.35 10.50
N GLN A 166 -8.43 -23.73 9.77
CA GLN A 166 -7.64 -24.37 8.71
C GLN A 166 -6.17 -24.60 9.11
N LEU A 167 -5.79 -24.36 10.36
CA LEU A 167 -4.42 -24.64 10.83
C LEU A 167 -4.04 -26.11 10.57
N GLY A 168 -2.85 -26.31 10.02
CA GLY A 168 -2.35 -27.64 9.66
C GLY A 168 -2.96 -28.25 8.38
N SER A 169 -3.86 -27.55 7.69
CA SER A 169 -4.40 -27.99 6.40
C SER A 169 -3.36 -27.87 5.30
N ALA A 170 -3.20 -28.95 4.49
CA ALA A 170 -2.37 -28.91 3.30
C ALA A 170 -2.90 -27.99 2.17
N ALA A 171 -4.14 -27.50 2.30
CA ALA A 171 -4.76 -26.62 1.32
C ALA A 171 -4.35 -25.15 1.46
N GLN A 172 -3.63 -24.79 2.53
CA GLN A 172 -3.15 -23.41 2.75
C GLN A 172 -1.69 -23.40 3.16
N THR A 173 -1.01 -22.33 2.77
CA THR A 173 0.31 -21.96 3.28
C THR A 173 0.20 -20.62 3.98
N ILE A 174 0.62 -20.57 5.25
CA ILE A 174 0.69 -19.31 6.00
C ILE A 174 2.11 -18.77 5.84
N VAL A 175 2.24 -17.51 5.45
CA VAL A 175 3.53 -16.84 5.29
C VAL A 175 3.58 -15.65 6.24
N ASP A 176 4.56 -15.65 7.15
CA ASP A 176 4.85 -14.50 8.01
C ASP A 176 5.85 -13.57 7.31
N ALA A 177 5.45 -12.35 7.04
CA ALA A 177 6.28 -11.35 6.34
C ALA A 177 7.14 -10.49 7.28
N ARG A 178 7.13 -10.77 8.59
CA ARG A 178 7.93 -10.02 9.57
C ARG A 178 9.42 -10.42 9.52
N ALA A 179 10.28 -9.61 10.16
CA ALA A 179 11.69 -9.94 10.30
C ALA A 179 11.89 -11.30 11.02
N PRO A 180 12.91 -12.11 10.65
CA PRO A 180 13.14 -13.44 11.23
C PRO A 180 13.21 -13.46 12.74
N VAL A 181 13.78 -12.43 13.37
CA VAL A 181 13.87 -12.34 14.85
C VAL A 181 12.50 -12.20 15.52
N ARG A 182 11.55 -11.53 14.86
CA ARG A 182 10.15 -11.42 15.32
C ARG A 182 9.40 -12.74 15.11
N PHE A 183 9.61 -13.39 13.97
CA PHE A 183 9.04 -14.71 13.69
C PHE A 183 9.46 -15.74 14.75
N ARG A 184 10.72 -15.76 15.14
CA ARG A 184 11.22 -16.67 16.20
C ARG A 184 10.81 -16.27 17.62
N GLY A 185 10.16 -15.10 17.79
CA GLY A 185 9.77 -14.61 19.12
C GLY A 185 10.92 -14.10 19.99
N GLU A 186 12.10 -13.84 19.42
CA GLU A 186 13.28 -13.34 20.13
C GLU A 186 13.16 -11.85 20.47
N VAL A 187 12.48 -11.09 19.60
CA VAL A 187 12.25 -9.64 19.77
C VAL A 187 10.81 -9.32 19.32
N GLU A 188 10.08 -8.59 20.17
CA GLU A 188 8.74 -8.07 19.80
C GLU A 188 8.55 -6.64 20.35
N PRO A 189 8.90 -5.62 19.55
CA PRO A 189 8.82 -4.23 20.00
C PRO A 189 7.43 -3.60 19.85
N LEU A 190 6.50 -4.27 19.18
CA LEU A 190 5.25 -3.65 18.74
C LEU A 190 3.99 -4.31 19.31
N ASP A 191 3.99 -5.62 19.50
CA ASP A 191 2.82 -6.40 19.91
C ASP A 191 3.00 -6.97 21.31
N PRO A 192 1.91 -7.20 22.07
CA PRO A 192 2.01 -7.67 23.46
C PRO A 192 2.46 -9.13 23.58
N VAL A 193 2.44 -9.91 22.50
CA VAL A 193 2.80 -11.32 22.47
C VAL A 193 3.80 -11.57 21.34
N ALA A 194 4.94 -12.19 21.69
CA ALA A 194 5.95 -12.60 20.71
C ALA A 194 5.59 -13.94 20.06
N GLY A 195 6.25 -14.25 18.93
CA GLY A 195 6.08 -15.51 18.21
C GLY A 195 5.31 -15.35 16.89
N HIS A 196 4.79 -16.46 16.36
CA HIS A 196 4.12 -16.51 15.06
C HIS A 196 2.90 -17.43 15.08
N ILE A 197 2.08 -17.35 14.04
CA ILE A 197 0.93 -18.25 13.86
C ILE A 197 1.46 -19.68 13.67
N PRO A 198 0.94 -20.70 14.37
CA PRO A 198 1.39 -22.07 14.21
C PRO A 198 1.32 -22.55 12.76
N GLY A 199 2.43 -23.05 12.23
CA GLY A 199 2.54 -23.53 10.86
C GLY A 199 2.85 -22.46 9.80
N ALA A 200 3.16 -21.24 10.23
CA ALA A 200 3.68 -20.20 9.32
C ALA A 200 5.15 -20.45 8.96
#